data_a0909e8a82da060a52c39f56f66702fa
#
_entry.id   a0909e8a82da060a52c39f56f66702fa
#
_cell.length_a   1.000
_cell.length_b   1.000
_cell.length_c   1.000
_cell.angle_alpha   90.00
_cell.angle_beta   90.00
_cell.angle_gamma   90.00
#
_symmetry.space_group_name_H-M   'P 1'
#
loop_
_entity.id
_entity.type
_entity.pdbx_description
1 polymer ?
#
loop_
_entity_poly.entity_id
_entity_poly.type
_entity_poly.pdbx_seq_one_letter_code
_entity_poly.pdbx_strand_id
1 'polypeptide(L)'
;PAEPAADAAASYKIGIMTGTVSQGEEEYRAAEKMKEKYGDQIILQTYPDNFMKEQETTIANVMSMASDPDVKAIIVVQAIPGTSAAIDKVREMRDDILFIAGVPGEDPDMIASKADVVFQADELGMGTSIIEQAEKMGAKNFVHYSFPRHMSYQLLAMRRDIFRETCEAKGINFIDATAPDPTGDAGV
;
A
#
# COMPACT_ATOMS: atom_id res chain seq x y z
N PRO A 1 -24.62 -25.22 -29.89
CA PRO A 1 -24.08 -24.64 -28.69
C PRO A 1 -24.21 -23.14 -28.80
N ALA A 2 -25.05 -22.53 -27.93
CA ALA A 2 -25.21 -21.09 -27.90
C ALA A 2 -23.90 -20.51 -27.35
N GLU A 3 -23.32 -19.52 -28.06
CA GLU A 3 -22.26 -18.66 -27.50
C GLU A 3 -22.80 -18.04 -26.19
N PRO A 4 -21.99 -17.97 -25.13
CA PRO A 4 -22.40 -17.22 -23.96
C PRO A 4 -22.65 -15.77 -24.40
N ALA A 5 -23.84 -15.26 -24.05
CA ALA A 5 -24.21 -13.88 -24.26
C ALA A 5 -23.07 -13.00 -23.71
N ALA A 6 -22.60 -12.05 -24.53
CA ALA A 6 -21.67 -11.03 -24.08
C ALA A 6 -22.28 -10.40 -22.81
N ASP A 7 -21.59 -10.52 -21.66
CA ASP A 7 -21.99 -9.85 -20.43
C ASP A 7 -22.27 -8.39 -20.76
N ALA A 8 -23.47 -7.94 -20.41
CA ALA A 8 -23.78 -6.52 -20.46
C ALA A 8 -22.68 -5.80 -19.70
N ALA A 9 -21.98 -4.88 -20.36
CA ALA A 9 -20.87 -4.14 -19.76
C ALA A 9 -21.31 -3.66 -18.37
N ALA A 10 -20.56 -4.07 -17.35
CA ALA A 10 -20.90 -3.75 -15.98
C ALA A 10 -21.08 -2.24 -15.84
N SER A 11 -22.21 -1.81 -15.28
CA SER A 11 -22.59 -0.40 -15.16
C SER A 11 -21.88 0.30 -13.99
N TYR A 12 -20.74 -0.21 -13.54
CA TYR A 12 -19.98 0.34 -12.42
C TYR A 12 -18.55 0.65 -12.80
N LYS A 13 -17.95 1.57 -12.04
CA LYS A 13 -16.54 1.94 -12.15
C LYS A 13 -15.77 1.60 -10.88
N ILE A 14 -14.48 1.42 -11.04
CA ILE A 14 -13.53 1.16 -9.96
C ILE A 14 -12.47 2.27 -9.97
N GLY A 15 -12.34 2.98 -8.87
CA GLY A 15 -11.22 3.88 -8.62
C GLY A 15 -9.99 3.09 -8.16
N ILE A 16 -8.83 3.37 -8.75
CA ILE A 16 -7.55 2.81 -8.31
C ILE A 16 -6.60 3.97 -8.02
N MET A 17 -6.05 4.02 -6.81
CA MET A 17 -5.03 4.97 -6.44
C MET A 17 -3.72 4.26 -6.12
N THR A 18 -2.67 4.65 -6.83
CA THR A 18 -1.29 4.13 -6.66
C THR A 18 -0.33 5.26 -6.34
N GLY A 19 0.92 4.94 -6.05
CA GLY A 19 2.02 5.88 -6.16
C GLY A 19 2.26 6.29 -7.61
N THR A 20 3.12 7.29 -7.78
CA THR A 20 3.67 7.64 -9.10
C THR A 20 4.72 6.59 -9.51
N VAL A 21 5.24 6.70 -10.73
CA VAL A 21 6.37 5.86 -11.18
C VAL A 21 7.59 5.98 -10.25
N SER A 22 7.80 7.15 -9.64
CA SER A 22 8.90 7.39 -8.69
C SER A 22 8.71 6.64 -7.36
N GLN A 23 7.46 6.41 -6.96
CA GLN A 23 7.12 5.78 -5.68
C GLN A 23 6.97 4.25 -5.79
N GLY A 24 6.31 3.78 -6.86
CA GLY A 24 6.01 2.38 -7.05
C GLY A 24 5.67 2.08 -8.50
N GLU A 25 6.70 1.92 -9.35
CA GLU A 25 6.50 1.73 -10.79
C GLU A 25 5.66 0.49 -11.09
N GLU A 26 5.87 -0.60 -10.37
CA GLU A 26 5.18 -1.87 -10.59
C GLU A 26 3.67 -1.73 -10.36
N GLU A 27 3.28 -1.05 -9.30
CA GLU A 27 1.88 -0.81 -8.93
C GLU A 27 1.22 0.12 -9.95
N TYR A 28 1.90 1.20 -10.31
CA TYR A 28 1.42 2.14 -11.31
C TYR A 28 1.22 1.46 -12.67
N ARG A 29 2.21 0.69 -13.15
CA ARG A 29 2.12 -0.04 -14.42
C ARG A 29 1.05 -1.14 -14.39
N ALA A 30 0.84 -1.80 -13.24
CA ALA A 30 -0.25 -2.74 -13.10
C ALA A 30 -1.62 -2.06 -13.22
N ALA A 31 -1.79 -0.90 -12.62
CA ALA A 31 -3.02 -0.11 -12.72
C ALA A 31 -3.25 0.45 -14.13
N GLU A 32 -2.20 0.88 -14.85
CA GLU A 32 -2.28 1.26 -16.26
C GLU A 32 -2.80 0.09 -17.12
N LYS A 33 -2.27 -1.12 -16.92
CA LYS A 33 -2.76 -2.31 -17.64
C LYS A 33 -4.23 -2.63 -17.34
N MET A 34 -4.67 -2.39 -16.11
CA MET A 34 -6.08 -2.51 -15.77
C MET A 34 -6.92 -1.47 -16.55
N LYS A 35 -6.45 -0.22 -16.61
CA LYS A 35 -7.09 0.85 -17.39
C LYS A 35 -7.14 0.52 -18.90
N GLU A 36 -6.03 0.00 -19.45
CA GLU A 36 -5.98 -0.44 -20.85
C GLU A 36 -7.00 -1.56 -21.13
N LYS A 37 -7.09 -2.53 -20.22
CA LYS A 37 -7.97 -3.70 -20.40
C LYS A 37 -9.46 -3.39 -20.23
N TYR A 38 -9.81 -2.56 -19.26
CA TYR A 38 -11.19 -2.32 -18.84
C TYR A 38 -11.71 -0.92 -19.22
N GLY A 39 -10.89 -0.08 -19.86
CA GLY A 39 -11.28 1.22 -20.40
C GLY A 39 -11.87 2.14 -19.34
N ASP A 40 -13.04 2.70 -19.64
CA ASP A 40 -13.71 3.69 -18.79
C ASP A 40 -14.25 3.14 -17.47
N GLN A 41 -14.22 1.81 -17.25
CA GLN A 41 -14.53 1.22 -15.97
C GLN A 41 -13.46 1.49 -14.89
N ILE A 42 -12.25 1.85 -15.29
CA ILE A 42 -11.16 2.16 -14.34
C ILE A 42 -10.89 3.66 -14.32
N ILE A 43 -10.96 4.26 -13.14
CA ILE A 43 -10.49 5.61 -12.87
C ILE A 43 -9.15 5.47 -12.14
N LEU A 44 -8.06 5.90 -12.79
CA LEU A 44 -6.73 5.84 -12.20
C LEU A 44 -6.34 7.22 -11.68
N GLN A 45 -5.91 7.26 -10.43
CA GLN A 45 -5.34 8.44 -9.76
C GLN A 45 -4.03 8.05 -9.08
N THR A 46 -3.17 9.03 -8.84
CA THR A 46 -1.96 8.83 -8.03
C THR A 46 -1.99 9.74 -6.80
N TYR A 47 -1.42 9.28 -5.70
CA TYR A 47 -1.09 10.17 -4.61
C TYR A 47 0.23 10.92 -4.92
N PRO A 48 0.47 12.10 -4.30
CA PRO A 48 1.66 12.89 -4.58
C PRO A 48 2.95 12.22 -4.09
N ASP A 49 4.09 12.55 -4.69
CA ASP A 49 5.39 12.00 -4.28
C ASP A 49 5.71 12.35 -2.82
N ASN A 50 5.38 13.55 -2.39
CA ASN A 50 5.56 13.99 -1.00
C ASN A 50 4.27 13.76 -0.16
N PHE A 51 3.70 12.56 -0.25
CA PHE A 51 2.42 12.23 0.38
C PHE A 51 2.38 12.45 1.90
N MET A 52 3.51 12.35 2.58
CA MET A 52 3.58 12.62 4.03
C MET A 52 3.19 14.06 4.37
N LYS A 53 3.51 15.03 3.50
CA LYS A 53 3.21 16.45 3.69
C LYS A 53 1.98 16.92 2.91
N GLU A 54 1.57 16.17 1.89
CA GLU A 54 0.50 16.54 0.95
C GLU A 54 -0.74 15.66 1.12
N GLN A 55 -1.09 15.31 2.35
CA GLN A 55 -2.23 14.42 2.66
C GLN A 55 -3.56 14.96 2.10
N GLU A 56 -3.76 16.29 2.07
CA GLU A 56 -4.96 16.90 1.52
C GLU A 56 -5.12 16.61 0.01
N THR A 57 -4.03 16.48 -0.73
CA THR A 57 -4.06 16.08 -2.15
C THR A 57 -4.53 14.63 -2.29
N THR A 58 -4.04 13.74 -1.43
CA THR A 58 -4.50 12.34 -1.39
C THR A 58 -5.99 12.27 -1.10
N ILE A 59 -6.46 13.01 -0.08
CA ILE A 59 -7.89 13.10 0.27
C ILE A 59 -8.70 13.62 -0.91
N ALA A 60 -8.26 14.71 -1.56
CA ALA A 60 -8.96 15.31 -2.69
C ALA A 60 -9.08 14.34 -3.88
N ASN A 61 -8.05 13.56 -4.15
CA ASN A 61 -8.05 12.56 -5.24
C ASN A 61 -9.04 11.41 -4.96
N VAL A 62 -9.11 10.91 -3.73
CA VAL A 62 -10.13 9.92 -3.34
C VAL A 62 -11.54 10.50 -3.46
N MET A 63 -11.75 11.72 -2.96
CA MET A 63 -13.04 12.42 -3.07
C MET A 63 -13.44 12.64 -4.53
N SER A 64 -12.48 12.99 -5.39
CA SER A 64 -12.72 13.14 -6.83
C SER A 64 -13.21 11.85 -7.47
N MET A 65 -12.59 10.71 -7.17
CA MET A 65 -13.07 9.40 -7.65
C MET A 65 -14.47 9.07 -7.11
N ALA A 66 -14.69 9.33 -5.82
CA ALA A 66 -15.98 9.07 -5.16
C ALA A 66 -17.12 9.99 -5.64
N SER A 67 -16.81 11.13 -6.29
CA SER A 67 -17.82 12.03 -6.83
C SER A 67 -18.54 11.47 -8.06
N ASP A 68 -17.95 10.49 -8.75
CA ASP A 68 -18.60 9.79 -9.85
C ASP A 68 -19.62 8.77 -9.29
N PRO A 69 -20.92 8.90 -9.59
CA PRO A 69 -21.97 8.04 -9.04
C PRO A 69 -21.84 6.57 -9.45
N ASP A 70 -21.14 6.30 -10.53
CA ASP A 70 -20.93 4.94 -11.04
C ASP A 70 -19.78 4.22 -10.32
N VAL A 71 -18.95 4.94 -9.56
CA VAL A 71 -17.88 4.32 -8.77
C VAL A 71 -18.49 3.53 -7.61
N LYS A 72 -18.19 2.22 -7.55
CA LYS A 72 -18.66 1.28 -6.53
C LYS A 72 -17.55 0.66 -5.70
N ALA A 73 -16.30 0.82 -6.13
CA ALA A 73 -15.15 0.43 -5.35
C ALA A 73 -14.01 1.43 -5.53
N ILE A 74 -13.25 1.66 -4.47
CA ILE A 74 -12.00 2.41 -4.51
C ILE A 74 -10.91 1.55 -3.88
N ILE A 75 -9.85 1.31 -4.63
CA ILE A 75 -8.67 0.56 -4.22
C ILE A 75 -7.54 1.58 -4.00
N VAL A 76 -7.09 1.69 -2.77
CA VAL A 76 -5.86 2.42 -2.42
C VAL A 76 -4.76 1.39 -2.26
N VAL A 77 -3.88 1.28 -3.25
CA VAL A 77 -2.90 0.16 -3.34
C VAL A 77 -1.91 0.20 -2.18
N GLN A 78 -1.49 1.41 -1.77
CA GLN A 78 -0.83 1.65 -0.49
C GLN A 78 -1.65 2.67 0.29
N ALA A 79 -2.20 2.27 1.43
CA ALA A 79 -3.00 3.14 2.28
C ALA A 79 -2.10 4.10 3.07
N ILE A 80 -1.55 5.08 2.35
CA ILE A 80 -0.66 6.13 2.86
C ILE A 80 -1.42 7.12 3.75
N PRO A 81 -0.72 7.96 4.56
CA PRO A 81 -1.36 8.98 5.38
C PRO A 81 -2.37 9.86 4.61
N GLY A 82 -3.56 10.03 5.20
CA GLY A 82 -4.71 10.69 4.60
C GLY A 82 -5.78 9.72 4.06
N THR A 83 -5.47 8.43 3.91
CA THR A 83 -6.44 7.43 3.42
C THR A 83 -7.62 7.27 4.36
N SER A 84 -7.39 7.13 5.67
CA SER A 84 -8.45 7.03 6.67
C SER A 84 -9.37 8.25 6.68
N ALA A 85 -8.79 9.44 6.60
CA ALA A 85 -9.56 10.69 6.55
C ALA A 85 -10.37 10.81 5.25
N ALA A 86 -9.84 10.32 4.14
CA ALA A 86 -10.55 10.29 2.86
C ALA A 86 -11.77 9.35 2.92
N ILE A 87 -11.61 8.17 3.52
CA ILE A 87 -12.72 7.21 3.70
C ILE A 87 -13.83 7.86 4.54
N ASP A 88 -13.48 8.50 5.68
CA ASP A 88 -14.46 9.19 6.52
C ASP A 88 -15.23 10.24 5.73
N LYS A 89 -14.54 11.12 5.01
CA LYS A 89 -15.19 12.17 4.20
C LYS A 89 -16.11 11.59 3.12
N VAL A 90 -15.71 10.50 2.48
CA VAL A 90 -16.60 9.83 1.49
C VAL A 90 -17.81 9.23 2.18
N ARG A 91 -17.65 8.57 3.34
CA ARG A 91 -18.75 7.97 4.10
C ARG A 91 -19.79 9.01 4.58
N GLU A 92 -19.39 10.27 4.80
CA GLU A 92 -20.33 11.36 5.07
C GLU A 92 -21.28 11.66 3.89
N MET A 93 -20.88 11.31 2.66
CA MET A 93 -21.66 11.60 1.45
C MET A 93 -22.28 10.35 0.82
N ARG A 94 -21.58 9.20 0.93
CA ARG A 94 -21.94 7.94 0.27
C ARG A 94 -21.50 6.73 1.12
N ASP A 95 -22.36 5.75 1.24
CA ASP A 95 -22.11 4.48 1.94
C ASP A 95 -22.04 3.26 0.99
N ASP A 96 -22.20 3.49 -0.32
CA ASP A 96 -22.29 2.45 -1.34
C ASP A 96 -20.96 2.15 -2.07
N ILE A 97 -19.83 2.67 -1.56
CA ILE A 97 -18.50 2.44 -2.11
C ILE A 97 -17.76 1.41 -1.24
N LEU A 98 -17.28 0.34 -1.86
CA LEU A 98 -16.35 -0.62 -1.25
C LEU A 98 -14.94 -0.02 -1.21
N PHE A 99 -14.38 0.17 -0.02
CA PHE A 99 -13.00 0.58 0.17
C PHE A 99 -12.07 -0.62 0.39
N ILE A 100 -11.06 -0.74 -0.46
CA ILE A 100 -10.01 -1.75 -0.38
C ILE A 100 -8.69 -1.04 -0.13
N ALA A 101 -8.09 -1.26 1.03
CA ALA A 101 -6.83 -0.66 1.45
C ALA A 101 -5.70 -1.71 1.42
N GLY A 102 -4.65 -1.45 0.65
CA GLY A 102 -3.44 -2.27 0.61
C GLY A 102 -2.34 -1.67 1.48
N VAL A 103 -1.48 -2.52 1.99
CA VAL A 103 -0.23 -2.17 2.67
C VAL A 103 -0.33 -0.87 3.50
N PRO A 104 -1.03 -0.86 4.64
CA PRO A 104 -1.27 0.33 5.43
C PRO A 104 0.02 1.06 5.84
N GLY A 105 0.13 2.33 5.45
CA GLY A 105 1.16 3.25 5.90
C GLY A 105 0.72 4.11 7.09
N GLU A 106 -0.58 4.11 7.38
CA GLU A 106 -1.16 4.63 8.62
C GLU A 106 -1.21 3.53 9.69
N ASP A 107 -1.73 3.86 10.87
CA ASP A 107 -1.98 2.87 11.92
C ASP A 107 -2.87 1.74 11.39
N PRO A 108 -2.43 0.48 11.45
CA PRO A 108 -3.16 -0.65 10.88
C PRO A 108 -4.56 -0.86 11.46
N ASP A 109 -4.74 -0.63 12.76
CA ASP A 109 -6.03 -0.77 13.43
C ASP A 109 -7.00 0.33 13.00
N MET A 110 -6.48 1.55 12.80
CA MET A 110 -7.28 2.66 12.29
C MET A 110 -7.78 2.37 10.87
N ILE A 111 -6.90 1.92 9.96
CA ILE A 111 -7.30 1.56 8.59
C ILE A 111 -8.32 0.41 8.61
N ALA A 112 -8.07 -0.64 9.41
CA ALA A 112 -8.96 -1.80 9.52
C ALA A 112 -10.35 -1.43 10.07
N SER A 113 -10.44 -0.38 10.86
CA SER A 113 -11.73 0.10 11.38
C SER A 113 -12.56 0.87 10.35
N LYS A 114 -12.00 1.28 9.22
CA LYS A 114 -12.63 2.17 8.22
C LYS A 114 -12.78 1.56 6.83
N ALA A 115 -11.77 0.86 6.35
CA ALA A 115 -11.83 0.15 5.09
C ALA A 115 -12.65 -1.14 5.21
N ASP A 116 -13.35 -1.52 4.15
CA ASP A 116 -14.14 -2.76 4.11
C ASP A 116 -13.25 -4.00 3.96
N VAL A 117 -12.11 -3.84 3.26
CA VAL A 117 -11.10 -4.88 3.06
C VAL A 117 -9.72 -4.28 3.23
N VAL A 118 -8.85 -4.97 3.98
CA VAL A 118 -7.44 -4.60 4.12
C VAL A 118 -6.56 -5.75 3.65
N PHE A 119 -5.62 -5.46 2.76
CA PHE A 119 -4.57 -6.40 2.34
C PHE A 119 -3.24 -5.99 2.96
N GLN A 120 -2.68 -6.87 3.75
CA GLN A 120 -1.39 -6.69 4.40
C GLN A 120 -0.52 -7.92 4.19
N ALA A 121 0.76 -7.71 3.85
CA ALA A 121 1.74 -8.78 3.91
C ALA A 121 1.96 -9.21 5.37
N ASP A 122 2.29 -10.49 5.59
CA ASP A 122 2.67 -10.97 6.93
C ASP A 122 4.07 -10.46 7.31
N GLU A 123 4.15 -9.16 7.62
CA GLU A 123 5.40 -8.47 7.94
C GLU A 123 6.12 -9.12 9.13
N LEU A 124 5.37 -9.54 10.13
CA LEU A 124 5.94 -10.14 11.33
C LEU A 124 6.48 -11.54 11.07
N GLY A 125 5.73 -12.37 10.36
CA GLY A 125 6.19 -13.70 9.94
C GLY A 125 7.43 -13.63 9.01
N MET A 126 7.49 -12.62 8.14
CA MET A 126 8.69 -12.35 7.34
C MET A 126 9.92 -12.03 8.19
N GLY A 127 9.74 -11.37 9.33
CA GLY A 127 10.82 -11.08 10.26
C GLY A 127 11.58 -12.33 10.71
N THR A 128 10.87 -13.41 10.95
CA THR A 128 11.47 -14.71 11.34
C THR A 128 11.94 -15.51 10.14
N SER A 129 11.08 -15.70 9.13
CA SER A 129 11.34 -16.61 8.02
C SER A 129 12.53 -16.20 7.15
N ILE A 130 12.76 -14.89 6.98
CA ILE A 130 13.92 -14.38 6.24
C ILE A 130 15.22 -14.72 6.97
N ILE A 131 15.27 -14.57 8.29
CA ILE A 131 16.48 -14.90 9.07
C ILE A 131 16.70 -16.42 9.12
N GLU A 132 15.64 -17.22 9.20
CA GLU A 132 15.74 -18.67 9.10
C GLU A 132 16.33 -19.10 7.74
N GLN A 133 15.94 -18.43 6.67
CA GLN A 133 16.53 -18.68 5.36
C GLN A 133 18.00 -18.25 5.30
N ALA A 134 18.34 -17.11 5.87
CA ALA A 134 19.73 -16.63 5.96
C ALA A 134 20.62 -17.63 6.75
N GLU A 135 20.11 -18.19 7.84
CA GLU A 135 20.79 -19.24 8.61
C GLU A 135 21.05 -20.48 7.77
N LYS A 136 20.02 -20.98 7.04
CA LYS A 136 20.15 -22.14 6.13
C LYS A 136 21.19 -21.91 5.04
N MET A 137 21.37 -20.66 4.63
CA MET A 137 22.42 -20.25 3.66
C MET A 137 23.81 -20.10 4.31
N GLY A 138 23.92 -20.26 5.62
CA GLY A 138 25.18 -20.13 6.36
C GLY A 138 25.61 -18.69 6.63
N ALA A 139 24.68 -17.74 6.59
CA ALA A 139 24.98 -16.32 6.84
C ALA A 139 25.58 -16.11 8.24
N LYS A 140 26.61 -15.29 8.35
CA LYS A 140 27.23 -14.85 9.59
C LYS A 140 26.86 -13.41 9.94
N ASN A 141 26.49 -12.63 8.94
CA ASN A 141 26.04 -11.27 9.06
C ASN A 141 24.73 -11.11 8.28
N PHE A 142 23.81 -10.36 8.84
CA PHE A 142 22.59 -9.93 8.18
C PHE A 142 22.54 -8.41 8.20
N VAL A 143 22.40 -7.79 7.03
CA VAL A 143 22.31 -6.34 6.90
C VAL A 143 20.87 -5.97 6.59
N HIS A 144 20.23 -5.26 7.51
CA HIS A 144 18.98 -4.57 7.25
C HIS A 144 19.31 -3.18 6.66
N TYR A 145 18.93 -2.96 5.40
CA TYR A 145 19.21 -1.73 4.67
C TYR A 145 17.91 -1.06 4.30
N SER A 146 17.54 0.00 4.99
CA SER A 146 16.28 0.69 4.80
C SER A 146 16.43 2.20 5.01
N PHE A 147 15.49 2.98 4.49
CA PHE A 147 15.48 4.43 4.69
C PHE A 147 14.51 4.85 5.83
N PRO A 148 14.73 6.03 6.45
CA PRO A 148 14.02 6.45 7.67
C PRO A 148 12.49 6.43 7.52
N ARG A 149 11.95 6.83 6.37
CA ARG A 149 10.50 6.84 6.12
C ARG A 149 9.87 5.46 6.32
N HIS A 150 10.51 4.38 5.85
CA HIS A 150 10.03 3.02 6.08
C HIS A 150 9.98 2.65 7.56
N MET A 151 10.91 3.18 8.35
CA MET A 151 10.96 2.91 9.79
C MET A 151 9.88 3.68 10.58
N SER A 152 9.19 4.64 9.96
CA SER A 152 8.00 5.25 10.55
C SER A 152 6.74 4.38 10.43
N TYR A 153 6.76 3.36 9.58
CA TYR A 153 5.65 2.41 9.43
C TYR A 153 5.78 1.33 10.51
N GLN A 154 4.76 1.26 11.36
CA GLN A 154 4.77 0.41 12.55
C GLN A 154 5.17 -1.05 12.24
N LEU A 155 4.51 -1.69 11.28
CA LEU A 155 4.79 -3.09 10.96
C LEU A 155 6.19 -3.31 10.39
N LEU A 156 6.72 -2.36 9.60
CA LEU A 156 8.08 -2.43 9.08
C LEU A 156 9.12 -2.26 10.18
N ALA A 157 8.88 -1.36 11.13
CA ALA A 157 9.74 -1.20 12.30
C ALA A 157 9.73 -2.47 13.17
N MET A 158 8.56 -3.05 13.41
CA MET A 158 8.43 -4.32 14.15
C MET A 158 9.15 -5.47 13.42
N ARG A 159 9.02 -5.57 12.09
CA ARG A 159 9.77 -6.57 11.31
C ARG A 159 11.27 -6.43 11.46
N ARG A 160 11.81 -5.21 11.41
CA ARG A 160 13.23 -4.95 11.66
C ARG A 160 13.66 -5.43 13.06
N ASP A 161 12.85 -5.17 14.07
CA ASP A 161 13.15 -5.58 15.44
C ASP A 161 13.14 -7.11 15.57
N ILE A 162 12.21 -7.80 14.91
CA ILE A 162 12.18 -9.27 14.83
C ILE A 162 13.42 -9.79 14.08
N PHE A 163 13.89 -9.13 13.01
CA PHE A 163 15.17 -9.50 12.39
C PHE A 163 16.32 -9.48 13.40
N ARG A 164 16.43 -8.42 14.19
CA ARG A 164 17.48 -8.28 15.21
C ARG A 164 17.40 -9.40 16.24
N GLU A 165 16.25 -9.59 16.86
CA GLU A 165 16.02 -10.61 17.89
C GLU A 165 16.28 -12.03 17.36
N THR A 166 15.82 -12.32 16.15
CA THR A 166 16.01 -13.64 15.53
C THR A 166 17.48 -13.88 15.17
N CYS A 167 18.18 -12.85 14.67
CA CYS A 167 19.62 -12.91 14.43
C CYS A 167 20.40 -13.20 15.72
N GLU A 168 20.09 -12.48 16.79
CA GLU A 168 20.71 -12.67 18.10
C GLU A 168 20.52 -14.11 18.60
N ALA A 169 19.28 -14.62 18.53
CA ALA A 169 18.96 -16.00 18.93
C ALA A 169 19.72 -17.07 18.13
N LYS A 170 20.09 -16.78 16.89
CA LYS A 170 20.79 -17.68 15.97
C LYS A 170 22.30 -17.42 15.87
N GLY A 171 22.82 -16.44 16.61
CA GLY A 171 24.25 -16.08 16.58
C GLY A 171 24.68 -15.46 15.23
N ILE A 172 23.75 -14.82 14.52
CA ILE A 172 24.00 -14.04 13.30
C ILE A 172 24.20 -12.58 13.71
N ASN A 173 25.25 -11.94 13.22
CA ASN A 173 25.49 -10.52 13.49
C ASN A 173 24.48 -9.66 12.72
N PHE A 174 23.67 -8.88 13.43
CA PHE A 174 22.71 -7.95 12.82
C PHE A 174 23.33 -6.57 12.63
N ILE A 175 23.23 -6.03 11.42
CA ILE A 175 23.73 -4.70 11.05
C ILE A 175 22.57 -3.88 10.55
N ASP A 176 22.25 -2.80 11.24
CA ASP A 176 21.20 -1.85 10.81
C ASP A 176 21.86 -0.70 10.04
N ALA A 177 21.53 -0.55 8.78
CA ALA A 177 22.12 0.43 7.89
C ALA A 177 21.03 1.30 7.24
N THR A 178 21.27 2.61 7.23
CA THR A 178 20.34 3.59 6.67
C THR A 178 20.66 3.85 5.20
N ALA A 179 19.66 3.67 4.36
CA ALA A 179 19.68 4.04 2.96
C ALA A 179 19.21 5.49 2.75
N PRO A 180 19.70 6.20 1.72
CA PRO A 180 19.08 7.45 1.30
C PRO A 180 17.67 7.17 0.75
N ASP A 181 16.71 8.06 1.06
CA ASP A 181 15.37 7.95 0.49
C ASP A 181 15.41 8.30 -1.00
N PRO A 182 14.90 7.46 -1.89
CA PRO A 182 14.91 7.70 -3.33
C PRO A 182 14.08 8.91 -3.77
N THR A 183 13.14 9.37 -2.94
CA THR A 183 12.35 10.58 -3.21
C THR A 183 13.05 11.86 -2.80
N GLY A 184 14.26 11.77 -2.22
CA GLY A 184 15.02 12.91 -1.74
C GLY A 184 14.51 13.52 -0.44
N ASP A 185 13.45 12.96 0.16
CA ASP A 185 13.03 13.32 1.51
C ASP A 185 14.01 12.67 2.50
N ALA A 186 14.81 13.48 3.17
CA ALA A 186 15.73 13.01 4.20
C ALA A 186 15.03 12.38 5.42
N GLY A 187 13.69 12.38 5.39
CA GLY A 187 12.85 11.58 6.28
C GLY A 187 12.89 11.96 7.73
N VAL A 188 13.30 13.20 8.05
CA VAL A 188 13.08 13.73 9.42
C VAL A 188 13.75 15.04 9.68
#